data_22261285340d06044c8123e35870189c
#
_entry.id   22261285340d06044c8123e35870189c
#
_cell.length_a   1.000
_cell.length_b   1.000
_cell.length_c   1.000
_cell.angle_alpha   90.00
_cell.angle_beta   90.00
_cell.angle_gamma   90.00
#
_symmetry.space_group_name_H-M   'P 1'
#
loop_
_entity.id
_entity.type
_entity.pdbx_description
1 polymer ?
#
loop_
_entity_poly.entity_id
_entity_poly.type
_entity_poly.pdbx_seq_one_letter_code
_entity_poly.pdbx_strand_id
1 'polypeptide(L)'
;MAKPVVVIGAGLAGISASLHLEKSNREVILLESSDRAGGRVATDHIDGYLCDRGFQLINPKYPALQELDVIKEIDFITAPRIIEIAMGTAHFTLGDPRVSPWSALDRATGTLPEKIALIRYLLTKSVSSKSIGEELRAAGTGNLYSRVLEPFLTGVFLASPERVDAIYGKSVIKSFVSGSPGVPRHGVGELSRALSTRLKDLRLGNRVEAIRGRVVETNNGSIEASEIIVATDATTASQLLDLRDIPALVGCTTWYHSVDSTSRNGRLIIDGQGRGPVMNTLAISKISSSYAPAGKDLISTTTPLSITESETRRHLSIVWGSDTRDWELVAKYEIPSALPLQSVGRALTQKVAVRDNIYCIGDHRSTPSQQGALFSGRLAAQLILNK
;
A
#
# COMPACT_ATOMS: atom_id res chain seq x y z
N MET A 1 -34.10 19.62 9.91
CA MET A 1 -32.92 19.44 9.02
C MET A 1 -32.75 17.95 8.75
N ALA A 2 -32.33 17.58 7.55
CA ALA A 2 -32.01 16.18 7.26
C ALA A 2 -30.79 15.77 8.13
N LYS A 3 -30.81 14.53 8.66
CA LYS A 3 -29.68 14.03 9.43
C LYS A 3 -28.48 13.80 8.50
N PRO A 4 -27.24 14.08 8.96
CA PRO A 4 -26.02 13.87 8.14
C PRO A 4 -25.73 12.38 7.92
N VAL A 5 -24.93 12.09 6.92
CA VAL A 5 -24.21 10.82 6.82
C VAL A 5 -22.98 10.90 7.72
N VAL A 6 -22.82 9.95 8.64
CA VAL A 6 -21.65 9.90 9.52
C VAL A 6 -20.67 8.84 8.98
N VAL A 7 -19.44 9.27 8.70
CA VAL A 7 -18.34 8.42 8.26
C VAL A 7 -17.34 8.29 9.41
N ILE A 8 -16.93 7.07 9.73
CA ILE A 8 -16.06 6.75 10.85
C ILE A 8 -14.71 6.26 10.34
N GLY A 9 -13.67 7.06 10.53
CA GLY A 9 -12.30 6.82 10.08
C GLY A 9 -11.92 7.61 8.83
N ALA A 10 -10.96 8.52 8.97
CA ALA A 10 -10.45 9.39 7.91
C ALA A 10 -9.23 8.79 7.16
N GLY A 11 -9.22 7.46 6.95
CA GLY A 11 -8.36 6.82 5.97
C GLY A 11 -8.84 7.08 4.53
N LEU A 12 -8.11 6.62 3.52
CA LEU A 12 -8.46 6.84 2.10
C LEU A 12 -9.89 6.40 1.75
N ALA A 13 -10.40 5.34 2.38
CA ALA A 13 -11.76 4.86 2.13
C ALA A 13 -12.82 5.86 2.63
N GLY A 14 -12.67 6.33 3.88
CA GLY A 14 -13.60 7.30 4.47
C GLY A 14 -13.55 8.66 3.77
N ILE A 15 -12.35 9.14 3.45
CA ILE A 15 -12.17 10.37 2.66
C ILE A 15 -12.86 10.23 1.30
N SER A 16 -12.67 9.12 0.59
CA SER A 16 -13.30 8.89 -0.71
C SER A 16 -14.83 8.86 -0.61
N ALA A 17 -15.40 8.17 0.38
CA ALA A 17 -16.84 8.13 0.59
C ALA A 17 -17.40 9.54 0.84
N SER A 18 -16.75 10.30 1.72
CA SER A 18 -17.17 11.67 2.09
C SER A 18 -17.14 12.60 0.88
N LEU A 19 -16.05 12.62 0.11
CA LEU A 19 -15.93 13.46 -1.08
C LEU A 19 -17.00 13.15 -2.15
N HIS A 20 -17.31 11.86 -2.38
CA HIS A 20 -18.35 11.49 -3.35
C HIS A 20 -19.77 11.87 -2.88
N LEU A 21 -20.05 11.77 -1.58
CA LEU A 21 -21.34 12.19 -1.00
C LEU A 21 -21.48 13.71 -1.01
N GLU A 22 -20.45 14.45 -0.60
CA GLU A 22 -20.44 15.92 -0.61
C GLU A 22 -20.58 16.51 -2.01
N LYS A 23 -19.97 15.86 -3.03
CA LYS A 23 -20.14 16.23 -4.44
C LYS A 23 -21.61 16.16 -4.89
N SER A 24 -22.40 15.29 -4.26
CA SER A 24 -23.85 15.16 -4.50
C SER A 24 -24.71 15.92 -3.48
N ASN A 25 -24.12 16.93 -2.83
CA ASN A 25 -24.78 17.80 -1.84
C ASN A 25 -25.37 17.07 -0.63
N ARG A 26 -24.81 15.89 -0.26
CA ARG A 26 -25.16 15.24 1.00
C ARG A 26 -24.34 15.88 2.12
N GLU A 27 -24.99 16.14 3.25
CA GLU A 27 -24.32 16.55 4.48
C GLU A 27 -23.56 15.36 5.06
N VAL A 28 -22.25 15.50 5.27
CA VAL A 28 -21.35 14.45 5.75
C VAL A 28 -20.57 14.97 6.95
N ILE A 29 -20.46 14.15 7.99
CA ILE A 29 -19.54 14.35 9.11
C ILE A 29 -18.54 13.19 9.07
N LEU A 30 -17.25 13.51 8.86
CA LEU A 30 -16.17 12.52 8.90
C LEU A 30 -15.45 12.59 10.25
N LEU A 31 -15.50 11.49 11.00
CA LEU A 31 -14.89 11.36 12.33
C LEU A 31 -13.57 10.60 12.24
N GLU A 32 -12.54 11.12 12.90
CA GLU A 32 -11.22 10.49 13.01
C GLU A 32 -10.75 10.52 14.46
N SER A 33 -10.25 9.40 14.94
CA SER A 33 -9.79 9.25 16.33
C SER A 33 -8.43 9.89 16.60
N SER A 34 -7.59 10.00 15.58
CA SER A 34 -6.26 10.62 15.68
C SER A 34 -6.31 12.13 15.44
N ASP A 35 -5.16 12.76 15.55
CA ASP A 35 -4.93 14.18 15.29
C ASP A 35 -4.74 14.54 13.81
N ARG A 36 -4.84 13.54 12.91
CA ARG A 36 -4.64 13.72 11.46
C ARG A 36 -5.49 12.76 10.64
N ALA A 37 -5.79 13.15 9.41
CA ALA A 37 -6.36 12.27 8.40
C ALA A 37 -5.29 11.41 7.70
N GLY A 38 -5.72 10.39 6.96
CA GLY A 38 -4.89 9.57 6.08
C GLY A 38 -4.70 8.13 6.54
N GLY A 39 -4.91 7.83 7.82
CA GLY A 39 -4.71 6.49 8.37
C GLY A 39 -3.29 5.98 8.15
N ARG A 40 -3.13 4.90 7.36
CA ARG A 40 -1.84 4.30 7.00
C ARG A 40 -1.04 5.10 5.96
N VAL A 41 -1.66 6.03 5.23
CA VAL A 41 -0.98 6.89 4.23
C VAL A 41 -0.56 8.18 4.92
N ALA A 42 0.62 8.16 5.53
CA ALA A 42 1.13 9.24 6.34
C ALA A 42 2.66 9.31 6.29
N THR A 43 3.20 10.51 6.50
CA THR A 43 4.63 10.82 6.56
C THR A 43 4.92 11.60 7.82
N ASP A 44 5.93 11.20 8.56
CA ASP A 44 6.46 11.93 9.70
C ASP A 44 7.71 12.72 9.30
N HIS A 45 7.91 13.87 9.94
CA HIS A 45 9.10 14.71 9.79
C HIS A 45 9.99 14.49 11.01
N ILE A 46 11.18 13.93 10.82
CA ILE A 46 12.12 13.58 11.89
C ILE A 46 13.51 14.12 11.51
N ASP A 47 14.00 15.09 12.24
CA ASP A 47 15.35 15.67 12.09
C ASP A 47 15.74 16.02 10.64
N GLY A 48 14.78 16.56 9.88
CA GLY A 48 14.95 16.95 8.48
C GLY A 48 14.73 15.81 7.48
N TYR A 49 14.40 14.60 7.94
CA TYR A 49 14.02 13.47 7.08
C TYR A 49 12.51 13.34 6.98
N LEU A 50 12.04 12.81 5.83
CA LEU A 50 10.66 12.41 5.62
C LEU A 50 10.56 10.88 5.74
N CYS A 51 9.84 10.41 6.75
CA CYS A 51 9.66 8.99 7.03
C CYS A 51 8.20 8.60 6.82
N ASP A 52 7.91 7.90 5.72
CA ASP A 52 6.57 7.36 5.48
C ASP A 52 6.26 6.24 6.46
N ARG A 53 5.04 6.19 7.00
CA ARG A 53 4.62 5.11 7.91
C ARG A 53 4.36 3.82 7.14
N GLY A 54 5.46 3.14 6.79
CA GLY A 54 5.50 2.01 5.87
C GLY A 54 5.87 2.44 4.45
N PHE A 55 6.77 1.68 3.80
CA PHE A 55 7.13 1.95 2.41
C PHE A 55 5.93 1.79 1.48
N GLN A 56 5.60 2.83 0.75
CA GLN A 56 4.47 2.86 -0.17
C GLN A 56 4.85 3.59 -1.46
N LEU A 57 4.37 3.05 -2.59
CA LEU A 57 4.35 3.78 -3.86
C LEU A 57 2.89 4.03 -4.24
N ILE A 58 2.62 5.20 -4.79
CA ILE A 58 1.32 5.55 -5.33
C ILE A 58 1.34 5.27 -6.83
N ASN A 59 0.33 4.59 -7.35
CA ASN A 59 0.17 4.45 -8.80
C ASN A 59 -0.83 5.50 -9.31
N PRO A 60 -0.38 6.55 -10.03
CA PRO A 60 -1.24 7.63 -10.50
C PRO A 60 -2.29 7.16 -11.51
N LYS A 61 -2.11 5.95 -12.08
CA LYS A 61 -3.07 5.34 -13.02
C LYS A 61 -4.21 4.57 -12.32
N TYR A 62 -4.25 4.57 -10.99
CA TYR A 62 -5.40 4.00 -10.30
C TYR A 62 -6.68 4.76 -10.67
N PRO A 63 -7.74 4.07 -11.18
CA PRO A 63 -8.97 4.74 -11.61
C PRO A 63 -9.59 5.65 -10.54
N ALA A 64 -9.56 5.22 -9.27
CA ALA A 64 -10.10 6.02 -8.18
C ALA A 64 -9.30 7.31 -7.92
N LEU A 65 -7.98 7.30 -8.12
CA LEU A 65 -7.16 8.52 -8.02
C LEU A 65 -7.39 9.45 -9.22
N GLN A 66 -7.57 8.88 -10.41
CA GLN A 66 -7.88 9.67 -11.61
C GLN A 66 -9.25 10.35 -11.49
N GLU A 67 -10.25 9.67 -10.94
CA GLU A 67 -11.59 10.24 -10.71
C GLU A 67 -11.56 11.40 -9.70
N LEU A 68 -10.71 11.31 -8.68
CA LEU A 68 -10.51 12.35 -7.68
C LEU A 68 -9.59 13.50 -8.17
N ASP A 69 -8.89 13.30 -9.28
CA ASP A 69 -7.96 14.26 -9.93
C ASP A 69 -6.92 14.88 -8.97
N VAL A 70 -6.51 14.13 -7.94
CA VAL A 70 -5.64 14.64 -6.86
C VAL A 70 -4.15 14.65 -7.24
N ILE A 71 -3.74 13.83 -8.20
CA ILE A 71 -2.32 13.71 -8.58
C ILE A 71 -1.75 15.04 -9.13
N LYS A 72 -2.60 15.87 -9.73
CA LYS A 72 -2.21 17.18 -10.23
C LYS A 72 -1.98 18.23 -9.13
N GLU A 73 -2.50 17.98 -7.93
CA GLU A 73 -2.39 18.91 -6.79
C GLU A 73 -1.16 18.61 -5.91
N ILE A 74 -0.53 17.45 -6.11
CA ILE A 74 0.67 17.04 -5.40
C ILE A 74 1.85 17.01 -6.36
N ASP A 75 3.03 17.40 -5.89
CA ASP A 75 4.26 17.34 -6.69
C ASP A 75 4.75 15.89 -6.78
N PHE A 76 4.21 15.15 -7.76
CA PHE A 76 4.39 13.71 -7.91
C PHE A 76 5.66 13.37 -8.69
N ILE A 77 6.51 12.54 -8.13
CA ILE A 77 7.77 12.07 -8.72
C ILE A 77 7.65 10.57 -9.02
N THR A 78 7.83 10.22 -10.29
CA THR A 78 7.80 8.81 -10.72
C THR A 78 9.08 8.08 -10.29
N ALA A 79 8.93 6.93 -9.65
CA ALA A 79 10.03 6.05 -9.30
C ALA A 79 10.62 5.33 -10.53
N PRO A 80 11.89 4.89 -10.48
CA PRO A 80 12.49 4.10 -11.54
C PRO A 80 11.66 2.84 -11.85
N ARG A 81 11.41 2.56 -13.12
CA ARG A 81 10.68 1.36 -13.59
C ARG A 81 11.60 0.17 -13.80
N ILE A 82 12.60 0.08 -12.97
CA ILE A 82 13.65 -0.95 -12.98
C ILE A 82 13.85 -1.36 -11.52
N ILE A 83 13.79 -2.66 -11.26
CA ILE A 83 14.19 -3.25 -9.98
C ILE A 83 15.62 -3.77 -10.08
N GLU A 84 16.31 -3.81 -8.96
CA GLU A 84 17.65 -4.34 -8.81
C GLU A 84 17.60 -5.62 -8.00
N ILE A 85 18.27 -6.66 -8.45
CA ILE A 85 18.27 -7.98 -7.85
C ILE A 85 19.69 -8.29 -7.38
N ALA A 86 19.88 -8.37 -6.06
CA ALA A 86 21.14 -8.74 -5.43
C ALA A 86 21.30 -10.28 -5.46
N MET A 87 22.39 -10.77 -6.06
CA MET A 87 22.73 -12.20 -6.11
C MET A 87 24.24 -12.38 -5.94
N GLY A 88 24.66 -13.09 -4.89
CA GLY A 88 26.08 -13.16 -4.51
C GLY A 88 26.60 -11.76 -4.19
N THR A 89 27.67 -11.37 -4.88
CA THR A 89 28.27 -10.01 -4.83
C THR A 89 27.83 -9.15 -6.01
N ALA A 90 27.04 -9.67 -6.93
CA ALA A 90 26.60 -8.98 -8.14
C ALA A 90 25.17 -8.44 -8.02
N HIS A 91 24.89 -7.40 -8.79
CA HIS A 91 23.57 -6.81 -8.93
C HIS A 91 23.14 -6.90 -10.38
N PHE A 92 21.93 -7.43 -10.59
CA PHE A 92 21.29 -7.54 -11.88
C PHE A 92 20.06 -6.62 -11.92
N THR A 93 19.60 -6.27 -13.09
CA THR A 93 18.42 -5.42 -13.24
C THR A 93 17.37 -6.10 -14.08
N LEU A 94 16.11 -5.90 -13.69
CA LEU A 94 14.94 -6.21 -14.50
C LEU A 94 14.02 -5.01 -14.53
N GLY A 95 13.63 -4.58 -15.70
CA GLY A 95 12.78 -3.41 -15.85
C GLY A 95 11.84 -3.53 -17.03
N ASP A 96 11.06 -2.48 -17.21
CA ASP A 96 10.22 -2.32 -18.37
C ASP A 96 11.06 -2.34 -19.65
N PRO A 97 10.80 -3.27 -20.59
CA PRO A 97 11.56 -3.34 -21.83
C PRO A 97 11.57 -2.05 -22.65
N ARG A 98 10.57 -1.18 -22.46
CA ARG A 98 10.49 0.14 -23.10
C ARG A 98 11.53 1.13 -22.56
N VAL A 99 11.98 0.94 -21.31
CA VAL A 99 12.96 1.79 -20.62
C VAL A 99 14.34 1.13 -20.62
N SER A 100 14.39 -0.19 -20.46
CA SER A 100 15.64 -0.96 -20.36
C SER A 100 15.52 -2.28 -21.15
N PRO A 101 15.58 -2.24 -22.49
CA PRO A 101 15.41 -3.45 -23.31
C PRO A 101 16.50 -4.51 -23.03
N TRP A 102 17.72 -4.07 -22.71
CA TRP A 102 18.83 -4.97 -22.42
C TRP A 102 18.65 -5.75 -21.12
N SER A 103 17.98 -5.17 -20.11
CA SER A 103 17.67 -5.87 -18.85
C SER A 103 16.72 -7.06 -19.07
N ALA A 104 15.88 -7.01 -20.10
CA ALA A 104 15.02 -8.12 -20.48
C ALA A 104 15.78 -9.33 -21.03
N LEU A 105 17.00 -9.14 -21.52
CA LEU A 105 17.85 -10.21 -22.09
C LEU A 105 18.78 -10.84 -21.03
N ASP A 106 18.90 -10.26 -19.85
CA ASP A 106 19.77 -10.76 -18.79
C ASP A 106 19.26 -12.13 -18.28
N ARG A 107 20.07 -13.17 -18.48
CA ARG A 107 19.74 -14.55 -18.07
C ARG A 107 19.83 -14.76 -16.56
N ALA A 108 20.53 -13.91 -15.82
CA ALA A 108 20.61 -14.01 -14.38
C ALA A 108 19.23 -13.79 -13.72
N THR A 109 18.39 -12.93 -14.29
CA THR A 109 17.02 -12.65 -13.83
C THR A 109 15.97 -13.63 -14.39
N GLY A 110 16.39 -14.59 -15.20
CA GLY A 110 15.54 -15.60 -15.86
C GLY A 110 15.79 -15.66 -17.36
N THR A 111 15.57 -16.83 -17.93
CA THR A 111 15.75 -17.09 -19.35
C THR A 111 14.70 -16.38 -20.20
N LEU A 112 14.97 -16.18 -21.49
CA LEU A 112 14.00 -15.59 -22.42
C LEU A 112 12.68 -16.39 -22.51
N PRO A 113 12.69 -17.74 -22.57
CA PRO A 113 11.45 -18.53 -22.50
C PRO A 113 10.62 -18.27 -21.22
N GLU A 114 11.26 -18.14 -20.05
CA GLU A 114 10.57 -17.83 -18.78
C GLU A 114 9.92 -16.43 -18.81
N LYS A 115 10.60 -15.45 -19.39
CA LYS A 115 10.05 -14.09 -19.56
C LYS A 115 8.88 -14.07 -20.55
N ILE A 116 8.97 -14.83 -21.65
CA ILE A 116 7.85 -15.02 -22.58
C ILE A 116 6.68 -15.75 -21.89
N ALA A 117 6.96 -16.75 -21.06
CA ALA A 117 5.95 -17.46 -20.28
C ALA A 117 5.19 -16.50 -19.34
N LEU A 118 5.88 -15.59 -18.67
CA LEU A 118 5.25 -14.54 -17.87
C LEU A 118 4.32 -13.65 -18.71
N ILE A 119 4.77 -13.19 -19.87
CA ILE A 119 3.94 -12.36 -20.78
C ILE A 119 2.69 -13.12 -21.20
N ARG A 120 2.82 -14.37 -21.62
CA ARG A 120 1.67 -15.24 -22.00
C ARG A 120 0.72 -15.40 -20.80
N TYR A 121 1.26 -15.69 -19.62
CA TYR A 121 0.49 -15.81 -18.42
C TYR A 121 -0.34 -14.53 -18.12
N LEU A 122 0.25 -13.36 -18.26
CA LEU A 122 -0.46 -12.08 -18.03
C LEU A 122 -1.63 -11.85 -19.02
N LEU A 123 -1.61 -12.47 -20.19
CA LEU A 123 -2.67 -12.41 -21.20
C LEU A 123 -3.81 -13.41 -20.96
N THR A 124 -3.60 -14.46 -20.16
CA THR A 124 -4.62 -15.48 -19.84
C THR A 124 -5.57 -14.99 -18.75
N LYS A 125 -6.63 -15.77 -18.46
CA LYS A 125 -7.49 -15.58 -17.28
C LYS A 125 -6.92 -16.39 -16.12
N SER A 126 -6.97 -15.85 -14.91
CA SER A 126 -6.62 -16.56 -13.67
C SER A 126 -7.85 -17.21 -13.03
N VAL A 127 -7.59 -18.21 -12.18
CA VAL A 127 -8.63 -18.95 -11.46
C VAL A 127 -8.51 -18.64 -9.97
N SER A 128 -9.61 -18.22 -9.35
CA SER A 128 -9.68 -17.85 -7.92
C SER A 128 -9.44 -19.02 -6.95
N SER A 129 -9.35 -20.26 -7.43
CA SER A 129 -9.04 -21.45 -6.60
C SER A 129 -7.55 -21.74 -6.46
N LYS A 130 -6.68 -20.92 -7.05
CA LYS A 130 -5.22 -21.07 -7.03
C LYS A 130 -4.54 -19.84 -6.47
N SER A 131 -3.34 -20.05 -5.93
CA SER A 131 -2.47 -18.95 -5.56
C SER A 131 -1.74 -18.39 -6.78
N ILE A 132 -1.29 -17.13 -6.68
CA ILE A 132 -0.47 -16.51 -7.72
C ILE A 132 0.87 -17.24 -7.89
N GLY A 133 1.43 -17.78 -6.79
CA GLY A 133 2.66 -18.57 -6.85
C GLY A 133 2.48 -19.87 -7.63
N GLU A 134 1.40 -20.61 -7.37
CA GLU A 134 1.06 -21.83 -8.13
C GLU A 134 0.87 -21.54 -9.63
N GLU A 135 0.12 -20.49 -9.97
CA GLU A 135 -0.10 -20.14 -11.38
C GLU A 135 1.18 -19.69 -12.10
N LEU A 136 2.03 -18.90 -11.45
CA LEU A 136 3.30 -18.47 -12.03
C LEU A 136 4.25 -19.65 -12.27
N ARG A 137 4.37 -20.58 -11.31
CA ARG A 137 5.18 -21.79 -11.53
C ARG A 137 4.60 -22.69 -12.62
N ALA A 138 3.30 -22.90 -12.62
CA ALA A 138 2.64 -23.70 -13.67
C ALA A 138 2.77 -23.07 -15.07
N ALA A 139 2.89 -21.75 -15.15
CA ALA A 139 3.17 -21.04 -16.40
C ALA A 139 4.59 -21.25 -16.94
N GLY A 140 5.51 -21.84 -16.17
CA GLY A 140 6.87 -22.11 -16.59
C GLY A 140 7.82 -20.92 -16.40
N THR A 141 7.60 -20.09 -15.37
CA THR A 141 8.45 -18.91 -15.09
C THR A 141 9.75 -19.24 -14.33
N GLY A 142 9.96 -20.47 -13.89
CA GLY A 142 11.22 -21.05 -13.40
C GLY A 142 12.10 -20.13 -12.54
N ASN A 143 13.32 -19.86 -12.99
CA ASN A 143 14.25 -18.97 -12.30
C ASN A 143 13.77 -17.51 -12.21
N LEU A 144 13.00 -17.03 -13.19
CA LEU A 144 12.38 -15.71 -13.12
C LEU A 144 11.43 -15.63 -11.90
N TYR A 145 10.68 -16.72 -11.62
CA TYR A 145 9.84 -16.77 -10.43
C TYR A 145 10.68 -16.70 -9.15
N SER A 146 11.58 -17.67 -8.95
CA SER A 146 12.29 -17.82 -7.69
C SER A 146 13.26 -16.67 -7.36
N ARG A 147 13.89 -16.06 -8.38
CA ARG A 147 14.89 -15.00 -8.19
C ARG A 147 14.32 -13.60 -8.20
N VAL A 148 13.17 -13.40 -8.84
CA VAL A 148 12.62 -12.06 -9.06
C VAL A 148 11.18 -11.94 -8.59
N LEU A 149 10.25 -12.75 -9.13
CA LEU A 149 8.83 -12.53 -8.88
C LEU A 149 8.45 -12.88 -7.46
N GLU A 150 8.94 -13.99 -6.91
CA GLU A 150 8.63 -14.40 -5.54
C GLU A 150 9.15 -13.40 -4.50
N PRO A 151 10.44 -12.98 -4.47
CA PRO A 151 10.89 -11.97 -3.51
C PRO A 151 10.22 -10.61 -3.73
N PHE A 152 10.01 -10.17 -4.97
CA PHE A 152 9.29 -8.93 -5.26
C PHE A 152 7.85 -8.96 -4.74
N LEU A 153 7.10 -10.00 -5.07
CA LEU A 153 5.70 -10.14 -4.67
C LEU A 153 5.56 -10.35 -3.16
N THR A 154 6.52 -11.04 -2.52
CA THR A 154 6.56 -11.15 -1.06
C THR A 154 6.65 -9.79 -0.40
N GLY A 155 7.49 -8.89 -0.93
CA GLY A 155 7.59 -7.51 -0.46
C GLY A 155 6.32 -6.67 -0.71
N VAL A 156 5.59 -6.95 -1.80
CA VAL A 156 4.35 -6.24 -2.14
C VAL A 156 3.16 -6.73 -1.31
N PHE A 157 3.04 -8.05 -1.11
CA PHE A 157 1.92 -8.65 -0.37
C PHE A 157 2.18 -8.77 1.13
N LEU A 158 3.42 -8.57 1.57
CA LEU A 158 3.90 -8.86 2.94
C LEU A 158 3.61 -10.32 3.35
N ALA A 159 3.50 -11.19 2.37
CA ALA A 159 3.19 -12.61 2.52
C ALA A 159 3.73 -13.38 1.30
N SER A 160 3.97 -14.70 1.49
CA SER A 160 4.34 -15.56 0.36
C SER A 160 3.25 -15.52 -0.73
N PRO A 161 3.63 -15.44 -2.03
CA PRO A 161 2.73 -15.53 -3.17
C PRO A 161 1.85 -16.80 -3.16
N GLU A 162 2.28 -17.84 -2.46
CA GLU A 162 1.51 -19.09 -2.27
C GLU A 162 0.23 -18.92 -1.44
N ARG A 163 0.13 -17.83 -0.71
CA ARG A 163 -1.04 -17.52 0.14
C ARG A 163 -1.99 -16.52 -0.51
N VAL A 164 -1.62 -15.95 -1.66
CA VAL A 164 -2.31 -14.84 -2.30
C VAL A 164 -3.11 -15.33 -3.51
N ASP A 165 -4.36 -14.91 -3.61
CA ASP A 165 -5.25 -15.24 -4.73
C ASP A 165 -4.65 -14.85 -6.09
N ALA A 166 -4.77 -15.73 -7.07
CA ALA A 166 -4.15 -15.55 -8.39
C ALA A 166 -4.74 -14.38 -9.18
N ILE A 167 -6.04 -14.13 -9.08
CA ILE A 167 -6.70 -13.03 -9.80
C ILE A 167 -6.18 -11.69 -9.25
N TYR A 168 -6.13 -11.56 -7.93
CA TYR A 168 -5.57 -10.38 -7.28
C TYR A 168 -4.08 -10.21 -7.59
N GLY A 169 -3.28 -11.25 -7.38
CA GLY A 169 -1.84 -11.22 -7.63
C GLY A 169 -1.49 -10.82 -9.06
N LYS A 170 -2.21 -11.37 -10.04
CA LYS A 170 -2.06 -10.99 -11.46
C LYS A 170 -2.43 -9.54 -11.71
N SER A 171 -3.48 -9.01 -11.07
CA SER A 171 -3.88 -7.61 -11.21
C SER A 171 -2.81 -6.66 -10.68
N VAL A 172 -2.13 -7.05 -9.59
CA VAL A 172 -1.00 -6.31 -9.01
C VAL A 172 0.18 -6.29 -9.97
N ILE A 173 0.58 -7.44 -10.54
CA ILE A 173 1.67 -7.50 -11.54
C ILE A 173 1.33 -6.61 -12.75
N LYS A 174 0.11 -6.69 -13.28
CA LYS A 174 -0.34 -5.83 -14.38
C LYS A 174 -0.28 -4.34 -14.03
N SER A 175 -0.64 -3.98 -12.79
CA SER A 175 -0.58 -2.60 -12.31
C SER A 175 0.85 -2.07 -12.27
N PHE A 176 1.83 -2.88 -11.88
CA PHE A 176 3.25 -2.50 -11.92
C PHE A 176 3.77 -2.38 -13.37
N VAL A 177 3.42 -3.31 -14.24
CA VAL A 177 3.85 -3.30 -15.65
C VAL A 177 3.27 -2.11 -16.42
N SER A 178 2.00 -1.78 -16.21
CA SER A 178 1.29 -0.71 -16.93
C SER A 178 1.34 0.64 -16.24
N GLY A 179 1.66 0.65 -14.94
CA GLY A 179 1.66 1.84 -14.09
C GLY A 179 2.90 2.72 -14.24
N SER A 180 2.92 3.77 -13.48
CA SER A 180 4.09 4.64 -13.29
C SER A 180 4.15 5.02 -11.80
N PRO A 181 4.39 4.02 -10.92
CA PRO A 181 4.37 4.26 -9.48
C PRO A 181 5.43 5.27 -9.07
N GLY A 182 5.19 5.98 -7.99
CA GLY A 182 6.08 6.99 -7.48
C GLY A 182 5.64 7.50 -6.13
N VAL A 183 6.22 8.61 -5.70
CA VAL A 183 5.92 9.28 -4.43
C VAL A 183 5.68 10.76 -4.66
N PRO A 184 4.87 11.42 -3.83
CA PRO A 184 4.87 12.87 -3.73
C PRO A 184 6.23 13.37 -3.24
N ARG A 185 6.65 14.56 -3.67
CA ARG A 185 7.93 15.17 -3.28
C ARG A 185 8.16 15.17 -1.77
N HIS A 186 7.12 15.46 -1.00
CA HIS A 186 7.19 15.62 0.46
C HIS A 186 6.52 14.46 1.23
N GLY A 187 6.56 13.25 0.65
CA GLY A 187 6.08 12.03 1.30
C GLY A 187 4.67 11.63 0.90
N VAL A 188 4.35 10.35 1.12
CA VAL A 188 3.04 9.78 0.73
C VAL A 188 1.86 10.44 1.45
N GLY A 189 2.09 11.03 2.62
CA GLY A 189 1.10 11.78 3.40
C GLY A 189 0.51 12.99 2.67
N GLU A 190 1.18 13.52 1.64
CA GLU A 190 0.64 14.61 0.81
C GLU A 190 -0.66 14.20 0.10
N LEU A 191 -0.78 12.93 -0.31
CA LEU A 191 -2.00 12.42 -0.93
C LEU A 191 -3.20 12.56 0.01
N SER A 192 -3.05 12.09 1.24
CA SER A 192 -4.13 12.15 2.24
C SER A 192 -4.46 13.59 2.61
N ARG A 193 -3.44 14.44 2.77
CA ARG A 193 -3.59 15.85 3.08
C ARG A 193 -4.36 16.57 1.97
N ALA A 194 -3.95 16.42 0.70
CA ALA A 194 -4.61 17.05 -0.43
C ALA A 194 -6.08 16.64 -0.55
N LEU A 195 -6.39 15.37 -0.31
CA LEU A 195 -7.77 14.88 -0.33
C LEU A 195 -8.58 15.40 0.88
N SER A 196 -8.01 15.38 2.08
CA SER A 196 -8.72 15.77 3.31
C SER A 196 -9.02 17.26 3.40
N THR A 197 -8.19 18.13 2.80
CA THR A 197 -8.43 19.58 2.75
C THR A 197 -9.67 19.97 1.92
N ARG A 198 -10.18 19.07 1.10
CA ARG A 198 -11.41 19.29 0.30
C ARG A 198 -12.70 18.98 1.09
N LEU A 199 -12.60 18.36 2.27
CA LEU A 199 -13.74 17.95 3.09
C LEU A 199 -14.34 19.15 3.84
N LYS A 200 -15.67 19.17 3.99
CA LYS A 200 -16.40 20.26 4.65
C LYS A 200 -16.45 20.11 6.18
N ASP A 201 -16.67 18.90 6.69
CA ASP A 201 -16.76 18.64 8.14
C ASP A 201 -15.92 17.40 8.49
N LEU A 202 -14.63 17.62 8.73
CA LEU A 202 -13.69 16.63 9.26
C LEU A 202 -13.42 16.93 10.73
N ARG A 203 -13.71 15.97 11.60
CA ARG A 203 -13.52 16.10 13.05
C ARG A 203 -12.43 15.16 13.53
N LEU A 204 -11.27 15.69 13.79
CA LEU A 204 -10.13 14.98 14.38
C LEU A 204 -10.28 14.85 15.91
N GLY A 205 -9.60 13.89 16.54
CA GLY A 205 -9.70 13.60 17.96
C GLY A 205 -11.08 13.07 18.39
N ASN A 206 -11.92 12.64 17.46
CA ASN A 206 -13.26 12.11 17.70
C ASN A 206 -13.26 10.58 17.55
N ARG A 207 -13.00 9.88 18.65
CA ARG A 207 -13.04 8.42 18.68
C ARG A 207 -14.48 7.94 18.81
N VAL A 208 -14.92 7.10 17.89
CA VAL A 208 -16.20 6.40 17.99
C VAL A 208 -16.05 5.19 18.90
N GLU A 209 -16.92 5.08 19.88
CA GLU A 209 -16.94 4.04 20.91
C GLU A 209 -17.99 2.98 20.63
N ALA A 210 -19.19 3.40 20.15
CA ALA A 210 -20.28 2.48 19.84
C ALA A 210 -21.20 3.04 18.74
N ILE A 211 -21.95 2.13 18.13
CA ILE A 211 -23.03 2.42 17.17
C ILE A 211 -24.31 1.77 17.71
N ARG A 212 -25.33 2.59 18.01
CA ARG A 212 -26.64 2.12 18.51
C ARG A 212 -27.74 2.56 17.56
N GLY A 213 -28.16 1.66 16.69
CA GLY A 213 -29.12 1.98 15.63
C GLY A 213 -28.55 3.04 14.68
N ARG A 214 -29.10 4.27 14.74
CA ARG A 214 -28.63 5.42 13.96
C ARG A 214 -27.84 6.42 14.78
N VAL A 215 -27.47 6.11 16.01
CA VAL A 215 -26.69 6.98 16.89
C VAL A 215 -25.25 6.49 16.94
N VAL A 216 -24.33 7.37 16.63
CA VAL A 216 -22.87 7.16 16.76
C VAL A 216 -22.41 7.81 18.07
N GLU A 217 -21.94 7.01 19.00
CA GLU A 217 -21.42 7.45 20.29
C GLU A 217 -19.91 7.69 20.17
N THR A 218 -19.45 8.86 20.58
CA THR A 218 -18.04 9.26 20.55
C THR A 218 -17.59 9.74 21.94
N ASN A 219 -16.27 9.83 22.13
CA ASN A 219 -15.69 10.47 23.33
C ASN A 219 -16.11 11.93 23.54
N ASN A 220 -16.72 12.58 22.53
CA ASN A 220 -17.13 13.99 22.56
C ASN A 220 -18.66 14.16 22.47
N GLY A 221 -19.45 13.10 22.69
CA GLY A 221 -20.91 13.11 22.63
C GLY A 221 -21.47 12.19 21.53
N SER A 222 -22.76 12.30 21.28
CA SER A 222 -23.49 11.42 20.35
C SER A 222 -23.98 12.19 19.14
N ILE A 223 -23.96 11.54 17.97
CA ILE A 223 -24.40 12.10 16.68
C ILE A 223 -25.47 11.18 16.10
N GLU A 224 -26.64 11.73 15.77
CA GLU A 224 -27.68 10.99 15.08
C GLU A 224 -27.49 11.07 13.56
N ALA A 225 -27.40 9.93 12.87
CA ALA A 225 -27.08 9.82 11.44
C ALA A 225 -28.27 9.37 10.61
N SER A 226 -28.32 9.80 9.34
CA SER A 226 -29.20 9.19 8.32
C SER A 226 -28.63 7.84 7.87
N GLU A 227 -27.34 7.79 7.63
CA GLU A 227 -26.56 6.63 7.21
C GLU A 227 -25.22 6.63 7.97
N ILE A 228 -24.67 5.45 8.24
CA ILE A 228 -23.38 5.28 8.93
C ILE A 228 -22.44 4.50 8.04
N ILE A 229 -21.24 5.03 7.82
CA ILE A 229 -20.17 4.35 7.06
C ILE A 229 -19.00 4.10 8.00
N VAL A 230 -18.70 2.83 8.29
CA VAL A 230 -17.52 2.42 9.05
C VAL A 230 -16.36 2.20 8.06
N ALA A 231 -15.37 3.09 8.12
CA ALA A 231 -14.20 3.15 7.24
C ALA A 231 -12.88 2.98 8.01
N THR A 232 -12.93 2.35 9.17
CA THR A 232 -11.78 2.05 10.02
C THR A 232 -10.99 0.85 9.47
N ASP A 233 -9.89 0.49 10.15
CA ASP A 233 -9.21 -0.79 9.91
C ASP A 233 -10.15 -1.98 10.18
N ALA A 234 -9.76 -3.17 9.68
CA ALA A 234 -10.59 -4.38 9.75
C ALA A 234 -10.92 -4.80 11.19
N THR A 235 -9.98 -4.63 12.13
CA THR A 235 -10.15 -5.03 13.53
C THR A 235 -11.16 -4.11 14.23
N THR A 236 -10.99 -2.81 14.09
CA THR A 236 -11.93 -1.82 14.65
C THR A 236 -13.32 -1.94 14.00
N ALA A 237 -13.39 -2.15 12.69
CA ALA A 237 -14.67 -2.38 12.00
C ALA A 237 -15.37 -3.64 12.52
N SER A 238 -14.62 -4.73 12.77
CA SER A 238 -15.17 -5.96 13.36
C SER A 238 -15.74 -5.71 14.76
N GLN A 239 -15.04 -4.95 15.59
CA GLN A 239 -15.51 -4.62 16.95
C GLN A 239 -16.77 -3.76 16.93
N LEU A 240 -16.81 -2.72 16.10
CA LEU A 240 -17.96 -1.79 16.02
C LEU A 240 -19.21 -2.45 15.41
N LEU A 241 -19.04 -3.42 14.50
CA LEU A 241 -20.12 -3.98 13.69
C LEU A 241 -20.39 -5.46 13.99
N ASP A 242 -19.66 -6.10 14.90
CA ASP A 242 -19.70 -7.54 15.15
C ASP A 242 -19.55 -8.37 13.84
N LEU A 243 -18.52 -8.01 13.05
CA LEU A 243 -18.24 -8.72 11.80
C LEU A 243 -17.36 -9.94 12.06
N ARG A 244 -17.84 -11.11 11.59
CA ARG A 244 -17.09 -12.38 11.73
C ARG A 244 -16.19 -12.69 10.55
N ASP A 245 -16.50 -12.17 9.36
CA ASP A 245 -15.72 -12.36 8.13
C ASP A 245 -14.77 -11.19 7.90
N ILE A 246 -13.67 -11.16 8.67
CA ILE A 246 -12.55 -10.26 8.40
C ILE A 246 -11.37 -11.07 7.83
N PRO A 247 -10.60 -10.50 6.87
CA PRO A 247 -9.41 -11.16 6.37
C PRO A 247 -8.33 -11.27 7.46
N ALA A 248 -7.47 -12.26 7.34
CA ALA A 248 -6.22 -12.25 8.08
C ALA A 248 -5.43 -10.98 7.74
N LEU A 249 -4.77 -10.39 8.72
CA LEU A 249 -3.93 -9.21 8.53
C LEU A 249 -2.47 -9.63 8.48
N VAL A 250 -1.70 -8.99 7.62
CA VAL A 250 -0.25 -9.18 7.52
C VAL A 250 0.44 -7.88 7.88
N GLY A 251 1.58 -8.00 8.54
CA GLY A 251 2.34 -6.87 9.05
C GLY A 251 3.78 -6.84 8.54
N CYS A 252 4.41 -5.71 8.75
CA CYS A 252 5.83 -5.52 8.49
C CYS A 252 6.45 -4.53 9.45
N THR A 253 7.78 -4.49 9.46
CA THR A 253 8.55 -3.40 10.03
C THR A 253 9.23 -2.63 8.91
N THR A 254 9.09 -1.32 8.91
CA THR A 254 9.84 -0.42 8.02
C THR A 254 10.90 0.31 8.81
N TRP A 255 12.13 0.24 8.32
CA TRP A 255 13.32 0.87 8.89
C TRP A 255 13.77 1.99 7.97
N TYR A 256 14.15 3.11 8.56
CA TYR A 256 14.79 4.23 7.88
C TYR A 256 16.19 4.44 8.43
N HIS A 257 17.19 4.28 7.56
CA HIS A 257 18.58 4.54 7.92
C HIS A 257 19.11 5.72 7.10
N SER A 258 19.81 6.62 7.79
CA SER A 258 20.57 7.70 7.16
C SER A 258 21.99 7.22 6.83
N VAL A 259 22.46 7.59 5.66
CA VAL A 259 23.83 7.33 5.21
C VAL A 259 24.39 8.57 4.52
N ASP A 260 25.70 8.66 4.39
CA ASP A 260 26.31 9.68 3.52
C ASP A 260 25.89 9.42 2.07
N SER A 261 25.79 10.50 1.28
CA SER A 261 25.25 10.41 -0.07
C SER A 261 25.95 9.33 -0.91
N THR A 262 25.17 8.38 -1.41
CA THR A 262 25.65 7.25 -2.19
C THR A 262 25.60 7.53 -3.69
N SER A 263 26.38 6.79 -4.47
CA SER A 263 26.27 6.78 -5.93
C SER A 263 25.10 5.94 -6.46
N ARG A 264 24.36 5.28 -5.56
CA ARG A 264 23.19 4.46 -5.91
C ARG A 264 22.04 5.33 -6.41
N ASN A 265 21.17 4.74 -7.19
CA ASN A 265 19.93 5.37 -7.66
C ASN A 265 18.72 4.88 -6.81
N GLY A 266 17.55 5.48 -7.00
CA GLY A 266 16.33 5.14 -6.27
C GLY A 266 15.63 3.84 -6.73
N ARG A 267 16.35 2.85 -7.23
CA ARG A 267 15.78 1.56 -7.63
C ARG A 267 15.45 0.72 -6.41
N LEU A 268 14.33 0.03 -6.48
CA LEU A 268 13.98 -0.97 -5.48
C LEU A 268 14.95 -2.16 -5.60
N ILE A 269 15.57 -2.56 -4.51
CA ILE A 269 16.49 -3.69 -4.42
C ILE A 269 15.79 -4.83 -3.70
N ILE A 270 15.87 -6.04 -4.26
CA ILE A 270 15.41 -7.29 -3.65
C ILE A 270 16.55 -8.29 -3.59
N ASP A 271 16.50 -9.22 -2.65
CA ASP A 271 17.44 -10.34 -2.59
C ASP A 271 16.93 -11.52 -3.42
N GLY A 272 17.56 -11.79 -4.55
CA GLY A 272 17.21 -12.91 -5.45
C GLY A 272 17.59 -14.29 -4.92
N GLN A 273 18.18 -14.40 -3.72
CA GLN A 273 18.64 -15.65 -3.12
C GLN A 273 18.03 -15.92 -1.74
N GLY A 274 17.24 -14.99 -1.18
CA GLY A 274 16.58 -15.18 0.12
C GLY A 274 17.53 -15.36 1.28
N ARG A 275 18.64 -14.59 1.34
CA ARG A 275 19.73 -14.75 2.31
C ARG A 275 19.42 -14.16 3.69
N GLY A 276 18.30 -13.50 3.85
CA GLY A 276 17.91 -12.88 5.12
C GLY A 276 16.52 -12.24 5.08
N PRO A 277 16.17 -11.46 6.13
CA PRO A 277 14.80 -10.99 6.34
C PRO A 277 14.39 -9.75 5.53
N VAL A 278 15.31 -9.05 4.85
CA VAL A 278 14.96 -7.86 4.07
C VAL A 278 14.14 -8.28 2.86
N MET A 279 12.88 -7.85 2.82
CA MET A 279 11.97 -8.08 1.70
C MET A 279 12.28 -7.15 0.52
N ASN A 280 12.52 -5.89 0.82
CA ASN A 280 12.94 -4.87 -0.15
C ASN A 280 13.66 -3.72 0.55
N THR A 281 14.47 -2.99 -0.20
CA THR A 281 15.16 -1.79 0.27
C THR A 281 15.45 -0.84 -0.90
N LEU A 282 15.56 0.45 -0.62
CA LEU A 282 15.93 1.45 -1.63
C LEU A 282 16.40 2.75 -0.95
N ALA A 283 17.17 3.55 -1.67
CA ALA A 283 17.43 4.94 -1.31
C ALA A 283 16.25 5.81 -1.75
N ILE A 284 15.27 6.03 -0.84
CA ILE A 284 14.05 6.79 -1.17
C ILE A 284 14.36 8.24 -1.52
N SER A 285 15.39 8.83 -0.91
CA SER A 285 15.91 10.17 -1.22
C SER A 285 16.42 10.32 -2.66
N LYS A 286 16.73 9.20 -3.35
CA LYS A 286 17.09 9.20 -4.78
C LYS A 286 15.88 9.21 -5.71
N ILE A 287 14.66 8.96 -5.19
CA ILE A 287 13.43 9.24 -5.92
C ILE A 287 13.06 10.71 -5.71
N SER A 288 13.04 11.17 -4.47
CA SER A 288 12.83 12.59 -4.14
C SER A 288 13.86 13.06 -3.13
N SER A 289 14.66 14.06 -3.52
CA SER A 289 15.71 14.64 -2.66
C SER A 289 15.17 15.29 -1.38
N SER A 290 13.88 15.58 -1.31
CA SER A 290 13.24 16.14 -0.11
C SER A 290 13.15 15.15 1.05
N TYR A 291 13.37 13.84 0.81
CA TYR A 291 13.33 12.82 1.87
C TYR A 291 14.52 12.86 2.81
N ALA A 292 15.63 13.54 2.47
CA ALA A 292 16.80 13.62 3.30
C ALA A 292 17.44 15.02 3.26
N PRO A 293 18.18 15.44 4.30
CA PRO A 293 18.98 16.63 4.28
C PRO A 293 20.07 16.58 3.20
N ALA A 294 20.58 17.74 2.79
CA ALA A 294 21.66 17.82 1.81
C ALA A 294 22.90 17.03 2.28
N GLY A 295 23.50 16.25 1.36
CA GLY A 295 24.65 15.41 1.65
C GLY A 295 24.33 14.05 2.28
N LYS A 296 23.08 13.78 2.61
CA LYS A 296 22.63 12.49 3.15
C LYS A 296 21.68 11.78 2.18
N ASP A 297 21.61 10.46 2.32
CA ASP A 297 20.58 9.62 1.72
C ASP A 297 19.76 8.94 2.80
N LEU A 298 18.48 8.75 2.54
CA LEU A 298 17.57 7.99 3.39
C LEU A 298 17.28 6.64 2.73
N ILE A 299 17.63 5.56 3.43
CA ILE A 299 17.39 4.18 3.01
C ILE A 299 16.13 3.69 3.69
N SER A 300 15.11 3.36 2.91
CA SER A 300 13.91 2.67 3.36
C SER A 300 14.09 1.17 3.19
N THR A 301 13.76 0.40 4.23
CA THR A 301 13.90 -1.07 4.24
C THR A 301 12.68 -1.71 4.88
N THR A 302 12.11 -2.74 4.25
CA THR A 302 10.98 -3.50 4.77
C THR A 302 11.43 -4.91 5.20
N THR A 303 11.03 -5.32 6.40
CA THR A 303 11.25 -6.66 6.94
C THR A 303 9.94 -7.24 7.50
N PRO A 304 9.84 -8.56 7.75
CA PRO A 304 8.80 -9.10 8.61
C PRO A 304 8.81 -8.45 10.00
N LEU A 305 7.71 -8.59 10.74
CA LEU A 305 7.66 -8.23 12.16
C LEU A 305 8.68 -9.02 12.97
N SER A 306 9.04 -8.50 14.14
CA SER A 306 9.93 -9.15 15.12
C SER A 306 11.39 -9.34 14.67
N ILE A 307 11.79 -8.77 13.53
CA ILE A 307 13.19 -8.73 13.12
C ILE A 307 13.89 -7.60 13.88
N THR A 308 15.11 -7.87 14.35
CA THR A 308 15.94 -6.88 15.03
C THR A 308 16.67 -5.98 14.05
N GLU A 309 17.09 -4.79 14.50
CA GLU A 309 17.91 -3.90 13.69
C GLU A 309 19.24 -4.55 13.28
N SER A 310 19.88 -5.30 14.16
CA SER A 310 21.15 -5.96 13.86
C SER A 310 21.01 -7.04 12.78
N GLU A 311 19.92 -7.80 12.76
CA GLU A 311 19.61 -8.76 11.69
C GLU A 311 19.32 -8.03 10.37
N THR A 312 18.58 -6.92 10.44
CA THR A 312 18.31 -6.06 9.28
C THR A 312 19.60 -5.53 8.68
N ARG A 313 20.48 -4.93 9.49
CA ARG A 313 21.78 -4.39 9.05
C ARG A 313 22.68 -5.45 8.45
N ARG A 314 22.77 -6.64 9.07
CA ARG A 314 23.54 -7.76 8.52
C ARG A 314 23.08 -8.14 7.14
N HIS A 315 21.77 -8.22 6.90
CA HIS A 315 21.26 -8.53 5.58
C HIS A 315 21.40 -7.35 4.62
N LEU A 316 21.22 -6.11 5.08
CA LEU A 316 21.48 -4.92 4.27
C LEU A 316 22.92 -4.87 3.76
N SER A 317 23.91 -5.22 4.59
CA SER A 317 25.31 -5.25 4.14
C SER A 317 25.53 -6.21 2.97
N ILE A 318 24.82 -7.35 2.96
CA ILE A 318 24.84 -8.33 1.87
C ILE A 318 24.14 -7.76 0.63
N VAL A 319 22.91 -7.23 0.82
CA VAL A 319 22.08 -6.74 -0.29
C VAL A 319 22.67 -5.49 -0.93
N TRP A 320 23.27 -4.60 -0.14
CA TRP A 320 23.90 -3.37 -0.66
C TRP A 320 25.35 -3.57 -1.09
N GLY A 321 25.98 -4.69 -0.69
CA GLY A 321 27.41 -4.93 -0.92
C GLY A 321 28.30 -3.87 -0.26
N SER A 322 27.89 -3.35 0.90
CA SER A 322 28.57 -2.28 1.62
C SER A 322 28.48 -2.48 3.12
N ASP A 323 29.43 -1.87 3.87
CA ASP A 323 29.37 -1.83 5.33
C ASP A 323 28.19 -0.97 5.78
N THR A 324 27.42 -1.45 6.73
CA THR A 324 26.24 -0.76 7.29
C THR A 324 26.45 -0.32 8.74
N ARG A 325 27.68 -0.42 9.29
CA ARG A 325 27.98 -0.06 10.69
C ARG A 325 27.77 1.42 10.97
N ASP A 326 28.10 2.27 10.00
CA ASP A 326 28.00 3.72 10.12
C ASP A 326 26.61 4.27 9.69
N TRP A 327 25.66 3.39 9.37
CA TRP A 327 24.30 3.82 9.05
C TRP A 327 23.58 4.22 10.34
N GLU A 328 22.96 5.40 10.37
CA GLU A 328 22.20 5.89 11.53
C GLU A 328 20.74 5.48 11.41
N LEU A 329 20.15 4.91 12.47
CA LEU A 329 18.72 4.64 12.52
C LEU A 329 17.97 5.97 12.75
N VAL A 330 17.18 6.39 11.75
CA VAL A 330 16.31 7.58 11.82
C VAL A 330 14.95 7.23 12.39
N ALA A 331 14.34 6.17 11.89
CA ALA A 331 13.00 5.75 12.32
C ALA A 331 12.79 4.25 12.15
N LYS A 332 11.88 3.71 13.00
CA LYS A 332 11.37 2.35 12.92
C LYS A 332 9.85 2.38 13.06
N TYR A 333 9.15 1.76 12.13
CA TYR A 333 7.69 1.59 12.19
C TYR A 333 7.33 0.11 12.20
N GLU A 334 6.81 -0.37 13.32
CA GLU A 334 6.16 -1.67 13.39
C GLU A 334 4.68 -1.51 13.03
N ILE A 335 4.24 -2.19 11.97
CA ILE A 335 2.89 -2.08 11.43
C ILE A 335 2.26 -3.47 11.43
N PRO A 336 1.65 -3.91 12.55
CA PRO A 336 1.12 -5.27 12.66
C PRO A 336 -0.02 -5.57 11.69
N SER A 337 -0.77 -4.54 11.31
CA SER A 337 -1.92 -4.63 10.41
C SER A 337 -1.70 -3.79 9.15
N ALA A 338 -0.57 -4.02 8.46
CA ALA A 338 -0.20 -3.23 7.28
C ALA A 338 -1.15 -3.45 6.10
N LEU A 339 -1.50 -4.72 5.82
CA LEU A 339 -2.40 -5.09 4.73
C LEU A 339 -3.35 -6.22 5.15
N PRO A 340 -4.60 -6.24 4.63
CA PRO A 340 -5.42 -7.44 4.60
C PRO A 340 -4.81 -8.48 3.66
N LEU A 341 -4.83 -9.75 4.03
CA LEU A 341 -4.41 -10.84 3.14
C LEU A 341 -5.54 -11.18 2.17
N GLN A 342 -5.30 -11.00 0.88
CA GLN A 342 -6.19 -11.51 -0.16
C GLN A 342 -5.91 -13.00 -0.37
N SER A 343 -6.45 -13.83 0.52
CA SER A 343 -6.25 -15.28 0.46
C SER A 343 -6.96 -15.91 -0.73
N VAL A 344 -6.46 -17.08 -1.13
CA VAL A 344 -7.03 -17.87 -2.22
C VAL A 344 -8.53 -18.10 -2.01
N GLY A 345 -9.30 -17.84 -3.06
CA GLY A 345 -10.77 -18.01 -3.05
C GLY A 345 -11.56 -16.88 -2.38
N ARG A 346 -10.90 -15.88 -1.76
CA ARG A 346 -11.60 -14.72 -1.22
C ARG A 346 -12.05 -13.80 -2.35
N ALA A 347 -13.32 -13.40 -2.35
CA ALA A 347 -13.84 -12.46 -3.33
C ALA A 347 -13.08 -11.12 -3.29
N LEU A 348 -12.78 -10.53 -4.45
CA LEU A 348 -12.05 -9.26 -4.56
C LEU A 348 -12.82 -8.08 -3.97
N THR A 349 -14.14 -8.15 -3.94
CA THR A 349 -15.00 -7.12 -3.36
C THR A 349 -16.05 -7.80 -2.50
N GLN A 350 -16.15 -7.37 -1.26
CA GLN A 350 -17.15 -7.81 -0.30
C GLN A 350 -18.37 -6.89 -0.33
N LYS A 351 -19.52 -7.40 0.13
CA LYS A 351 -20.72 -6.59 0.29
C LYS A 351 -20.46 -5.46 1.29
N VAL A 352 -20.56 -4.21 0.85
CA VAL A 352 -20.30 -3.03 1.70
C VAL A 352 -21.49 -2.68 2.59
N ALA A 353 -22.75 -2.90 2.17
CA ALA A 353 -23.93 -2.75 3.02
C ALA A 353 -24.00 -3.94 4.00
N VAL A 354 -23.84 -3.66 5.30
CA VAL A 354 -23.77 -4.69 6.36
C VAL A 354 -25.13 -4.87 7.05
N ARG A 355 -25.81 -3.76 7.32
CA ARG A 355 -27.16 -3.67 7.91
C ARG A 355 -27.90 -2.51 7.24
N ASP A 356 -29.19 -2.36 7.56
CA ASP A 356 -29.95 -1.19 7.11
C ASP A 356 -29.25 0.09 7.54
N ASN A 357 -28.93 0.96 6.57
CA ASN A 357 -28.25 2.23 6.74
C ASN A 357 -26.84 2.17 7.38
N ILE A 358 -26.23 0.98 7.47
CA ILE A 358 -24.87 0.78 7.95
C ILE A 358 -24.00 0.10 6.90
N TYR A 359 -22.88 0.73 6.57
CA TYR A 359 -21.93 0.28 5.56
C TYR A 359 -20.56 0.06 6.19
N CYS A 360 -19.81 -0.90 5.68
CA CYS A 360 -18.43 -1.14 6.04
C CYS A 360 -17.56 -1.07 4.77
N ILE A 361 -16.56 -0.22 4.80
CA ILE A 361 -15.65 0.01 3.67
C ILE A 361 -14.19 -0.05 4.13
N GLY A 362 -13.28 -0.16 3.19
CA GLY A 362 -11.84 -0.26 3.42
C GLY A 362 -11.21 -1.20 2.39
N ASP A 363 -9.89 -1.27 2.40
CA ASP A 363 -9.14 -2.23 1.60
C ASP A 363 -9.42 -3.69 2.01
N HIS A 364 -9.88 -3.94 3.22
CA HIS A 364 -10.33 -5.24 3.72
C HIS A 364 -11.71 -5.68 3.17
N ARG A 365 -12.46 -4.76 2.58
CA ARG A 365 -13.74 -5.02 1.89
C ARG A 365 -13.60 -5.01 0.37
N SER A 366 -12.41 -4.71 -0.12
CA SER A 366 -12.03 -4.68 -1.52
C SER A 366 -10.62 -5.26 -1.69
N THR A 367 -9.88 -4.84 -2.70
CA THR A 367 -8.48 -5.28 -2.87
C THR A 367 -7.56 -4.59 -1.85
N PRO A 368 -6.58 -5.30 -1.26
CA PRO A 368 -5.59 -4.74 -0.33
C PRO A 368 -4.67 -3.70 -1.01
N SER A 369 -5.16 -2.50 -1.20
CA SER A 369 -4.44 -1.42 -1.90
C SER A 369 -5.11 -0.06 -1.67
N GLN A 370 -4.38 1.02 -1.95
CA GLN A 370 -4.94 2.38 -1.99
C GLN A 370 -6.13 2.45 -2.97
N GLN A 371 -6.03 1.81 -4.14
CA GLN A 371 -7.13 1.69 -5.11
C GLN A 371 -8.36 1.03 -4.50
N GLY A 372 -8.18 -0.09 -3.80
CA GLY A 372 -9.29 -0.83 -3.18
C GLY A 372 -9.96 -0.03 -2.06
N ALA A 373 -9.17 0.67 -1.24
CA ALA A 373 -9.68 1.56 -0.21
C ALA A 373 -10.56 2.68 -0.81
N LEU A 374 -10.02 3.43 -1.77
CA LEU A 374 -10.75 4.51 -2.46
C LEU A 374 -11.99 4.00 -3.19
N PHE A 375 -11.87 2.88 -3.90
CA PHE A 375 -12.98 2.25 -4.61
C PHE A 375 -14.12 1.84 -3.67
N SER A 376 -13.81 1.26 -2.52
CA SER A 376 -14.84 0.84 -1.54
C SER A 376 -15.62 2.04 -1.01
N GLY A 377 -14.94 3.19 -0.79
CA GLY A 377 -15.57 4.45 -0.40
C GLY A 377 -16.55 4.96 -1.45
N ARG A 378 -16.12 5.01 -2.71
CA ARG A 378 -16.98 5.37 -3.83
C ARG A 378 -18.21 4.46 -3.94
N LEU A 379 -18.00 3.14 -3.80
CA LEU A 379 -19.09 2.16 -3.89
C LEU A 379 -20.17 2.38 -2.81
N ALA A 380 -19.78 2.67 -1.57
CA ALA A 380 -20.73 2.99 -0.51
C ALA A 380 -21.49 4.28 -0.79
N ALA A 381 -20.80 5.33 -1.25
CA ALA A 381 -21.43 6.58 -1.64
C ALA A 381 -22.48 6.37 -2.74
N GLN A 382 -22.15 5.61 -3.78
CA GLN A 382 -23.09 5.27 -4.87
C GLN A 382 -24.32 4.52 -4.35
N LEU A 383 -24.15 3.56 -3.45
CA LEU A 383 -25.29 2.81 -2.88
C LEU A 383 -26.21 3.70 -2.04
N ILE A 384 -25.66 4.71 -1.35
CA ILE A 384 -26.46 5.68 -0.57
C ILE A 384 -27.20 6.64 -1.49
N LEU A 385 -26.57 7.09 -2.57
CA LEU A 385 -27.16 8.05 -3.50
C LEU A 385 -28.26 7.45 -4.40
N ASN A 386 -28.25 6.14 -4.58
CA ASN A 386 -29.21 5.42 -5.41
C ASN A 386 -30.43 4.91 -4.61
N LYS A 387 -30.54 5.22 -3.30
CA LYS A 387 -31.74 4.98 -2.48
C LYS A 387 -32.76 6.09 -2.66
#